data_564ad22f113e50dae9721c8f6fc811ea
#
_entry.id   564ad22f113e50dae9721c8f6fc811ea
#
_cell.length_a   1.000
_cell.length_b   1.000
_cell.length_c   1.000
_cell.angle_alpha   90.00
_cell.angle_beta   90.00
_cell.angle_gamma   90.00
#
_symmetry.space_group_name_H-M   'P 1'
#
loop_
_entity.id
_entity.type
_entity.pdbx_description
1 polymer ?
#
loop_
_entity_poly.entity_id
_entity_poly.type
_entity_poly.pdbx_seq_one_letter_code
_entity_poly.pdbx_strand_id
1 'polypeptide(L)'
;GLDRVLMNSDGIAAEVYHDRTIEIILDSNGRFDLKLKLKEPAYYKVGHNTLYLTPGDDLEIIFNRNTTKTTFKGKGIEANNYLCNSAKVYGWDIAKIGQELNEFGLPKEKVSFEVYRYKVDSIVEASLDVLARLTAVTPEFRELEQIRLEAYRLATYLDYFSVGQLS
;
A
#
# COMPACT_ATOMS: atom_id res chain seq x y z
N GLY A 1 -25.79 -0.27 -8.16
CA GLY A 1 -24.74 -0.61 -7.18
C GLY A 1 -23.59 -1.27 -7.91
N LEU A 2 -22.42 -1.34 -7.31
CA LEU A 2 -21.32 -2.15 -7.81
C LEU A 2 -21.73 -3.63 -7.64
N ASP A 3 -21.69 -4.38 -8.73
CA ASP A 3 -21.96 -5.82 -8.75
C ASP A 3 -20.69 -6.66 -8.68
N ARG A 4 -19.52 -6.02 -8.85
CA ARG A 4 -18.21 -6.66 -8.84
C ARG A 4 -17.09 -5.71 -8.42
N VAL A 5 -15.99 -6.29 -7.94
CA VAL A 5 -14.73 -5.62 -7.61
C VAL A 5 -13.59 -6.43 -8.21
N LEU A 6 -12.56 -5.76 -8.69
CA LEU A 6 -11.36 -6.41 -9.22
C LEU A 6 -10.30 -6.51 -8.13
N MET A 7 -9.72 -7.70 -7.99
CA MET A 7 -8.56 -7.98 -7.16
C MET A 7 -7.40 -8.33 -8.08
N ASN A 8 -6.36 -7.51 -8.05
CA ASN A 8 -5.19 -7.66 -8.90
C ASN A 8 -4.01 -8.17 -8.07
N SER A 9 -3.23 -9.07 -8.62
CA SER A 9 -1.92 -9.40 -8.06
C SER A 9 -1.04 -8.14 -8.05
N ASP A 10 -0.39 -7.84 -6.94
CA ASP A 10 0.49 -6.68 -6.79
C ASP A 10 1.96 -7.13 -6.87
N GLY A 11 2.66 -6.70 -7.91
CA GLY A 11 4.06 -7.00 -8.14
C GLY A 11 4.48 -6.73 -9.58
N ILE A 12 5.77 -6.64 -9.83
CA ILE A 12 6.35 -6.37 -11.16
C ILE A 12 5.84 -7.37 -12.20
N ALA A 13 5.68 -8.64 -11.83
CA ALA A 13 5.13 -9.66 -12.71
C ALA A 13 3.65 -9.42 -13.08
N ALA A 14 2.89 -8.74 -12.22
CA ALA A 14 1.48 -8.45 -12.47
C ALA A 14 1.30 -7.32 -13.51
N GLU A 15 2.26 -6.41 -13.62
CA GLU A 15 2.24 -5.35 -14.64
C GLU A 15 2.54 -5.90 -16.04
N VAL A 16 3.31 -6.99 -16.12
CA VAL A 16 3.71 -7.64 -17.38
C VAL A 16 2.69 -8.69 -17.84
N TYR A 17 2.07 -9.40 -16.90
CA TYR A 17 1.11 -10.47 -17.19
C TYR A 17 -0.28 -10.07 -16.70
N HIS A 18 -1.11 -9.53 -17.59
CA HIS A 18 -2.50 -9.13 -17.30
C HIS A 18 -3.42 -10.26 -16.82
N ASP A 19 -2.93 -11.50 -16.77
CA ASP A 19 -3.70 -12.72 -16.49
C ASP A 19 -4.02 -13.00 -15.01
N ARG A 20 -3.74 -12.07 -14.08
CA ARG A 20 -3.92 -12.30 -12.64
C ARG A 20 -4.95 -11.39 -11.99
N THR A 21 -5.90 -10.92 -12.76
CA THR A 21 -7.06 -10.21 -12.22
C THR A 21 -8.13 -11.23 -11.80
N ILE A 22 -8.54 -11.18 -10.55
CA ILE A 22 -9.62 -11.99 -10.00
C ILE A 22 -10.84 -11.09 -9.90
N GLU A 23 -11.92 -11.49 -10.54
CA GLU A 23 -13.19 -10.80 -10.43
C GLU A 23 -13.94 -11.31 -9.19
N ILE A 24 -14.23 -10.41 -8.25
CA ILE A 24 -14.99 -10.67 -7.05
C ILE A 24 -16.43 -10.24 -7.29
N ILE A 25 -17.35 -11.18 -7.37
CA ILE A 25 -18.78 -10.91 -7.52
C ILE A 25 -19.37 -10.57 -6.15
N LEU A 26 -20.11 -9.48 -6.10
CA LEU A 26 -20.79 -9.02 -4.89
C LEU A 26 -22.25 -9.47 -4.89
N ASP A 27 -22.77 -9.86 -3.73
CA ASP A 27 -24.20 -10.06 -3.54
C ASP A 27 -24.96 -8.72 -3.47
N SER A 28 -26.30 -8.78 -3.35
CA SER A 28 -27.15 -7.58 -3.25
C SER A 28 -26.85 -6.67 -2.05
N ASN A 29 -26.12 -7.18 -1.04
CA ASN A 29 -25.69 -6.46 0.14
C ASN A 29 -24.24 -5.97 0.03
N GLY A 30 -23.58 -6.17 -1.13
CA GLY A 30 -22.17 -5.82 -1.34
C GLY A 30 -21.19 -6.75 -0.62
N ARG A 31 -21.58 -8.00 -0.33
CA ARG A 31 -20.74 -9.00 0.32
C ARG A 31 -20.21 -9.99 -0.70
N PHE A 32 -19.10 -10.64 -0.37
CA PHE A 32 -18.50 -11.69 -1.17
C PHE A 32 -17.93 -12.81 -0.28
N ASP A 33 -17.78 -13.99 -0.86
CA ASP A 33 -17.00 -15.10 -0.32
C ASP A 33 -16.04 -15.57 -1.41
N LEU A 34 -14.74 -15.56 -1.14
CA LEU A 34 -13.70 -15.86 -2.11
C LEU A 34 -12.72 -16.88 -1.55
N LYS A 35 -12.56 -18.02 -2.24
CA LYS A 35 -11.57 -19.04 -1.92
C LYS A 35 -10.44 -19.02 -2.93
N LEU A 36 -9.22 -18.72 -2.46
CA LEU A 36 -8.01 -18.68 -3.28
C LEU A 36 -7.13 -19.90 -2.97
N LYS A 37 -6.59 -20.52 -4.02
CA LYS A 37 -5.56 -21.55 -3.89
C LYS A 37 -4.19 -20.90 -4.06
N LEU A 38 -3.62 -20.44 -2.95
CA LEU A 38 -2.29 -19.84 -2.93
C LEU A 38 -1.25 -20.96 -2.76
N LYS A 39 -0.19 -20.91 -3.58
CA LYS A 39 0.99 -21.78 -3.45
C LYS A 39 2.04 -21.15 -2.53
N GLU A 40 2.12 -19.84 -2.54
CA GLU A 40 3.07 -19.01 -1.82
C GLU A 40 2.39 -17.71 -1.37
N PRO A 41 2.94 -17.00 -0.39
CA PRO A 41 2.46 -15.67 -0.02
C PRO A 41 2.52 -14.69 -1.19
N ALA A 42 1.52 -13.80 -1.26
CA ALA A 42 1.46 -12.83 -2.35
C ALA A 42 0.73 -11.54 -1.94
N TYR A 43 1.10 -10.45 -2.58
CA TYR A 43 0.40 -9.18 -2.47
C TYR A 43 -0.70 -9.08 -3.51
N TYR A 44 -1.81 -8.47 -3.09
CA TYR A 44 -2.98 -8.19 -3.92
C TYR A 44 -3.46 -6.76 -3.71
N LYS A 45 -4.05 -6.17 -4.76
CA LYS A 45 -4.75 -4.88 -4.69
C LYS A 45 -6.24 -5.05 -4.90
N VAL A 46 -7.03 -4.47 -3.99
CA VAL A 46 -8.48 -4.35 -4.10
C VAL A 46 -8.84 -2.87 -3.96
N GLY A 47 -9.08 -2.19 -5.06
CA GLY A 47 -9.17 -0.73 -5.10
C GLY A 47 -7.87 -0.09 -4.59
N HIS A 48 -7.97 0.72 -3.52
CA HIS A 48 -6.82 1.35 -2.88
C HIS A 48 -6.19 0.50 -1.76
N ASN A 49 -6.75 -0.66 -1.45
CA ASN A 49 -6.26 -1.51 -0.38
C ASN A 49 -5.22 -2.50 -0.92
N THR A 50 -4.09 -2.58 -0.24
CA THR A 50 -3.09 -3.63 -0.45
C THR A 50 -3.30 -4.71 0.61
N LEU A 51 -3.33 -5.96 0.18
CA LEU A 51 -3.45 -7.15 1.00
C LEU A 51 -2.19 -7.99 0.87
N TYR A 52 -1.75 -8.62 1.95
CA TYR A 52 -0.78 -9.71 1.93
C TYR A 52 -1.48 -10.98 2.39
N LEU A 53 -1.59 -11.95 1.50
CA LEU A 53 -2.29 -13.20 1.74
C LEU A 53 -1.30 -14.36 1.74
N THR A 54 -1.44 -15.25 2.71
CA THR A 54 -0.62 -16.46 2.84
C THR A 54 -1.48 -17.72 2.72
N PRO A 55 -0.90 -18.86 2.27
CA PRO A 55 -1.63 -20.12 2.28
C PRO A 55 -2.17 -20.45 3.68
N GLY A 56 -3.47 -20.71 3.77
CA GLY A 56 -4.16 -21.02 5.02
C GLY A 56 -4.60 -19.81 5.86
N ASP A 57 -4.55 -18.60 5.30
CA ASP A 57 -5.26 -17.45 5.88
C ASP A 57 -6.76 -17.66 5.83
N ASP A 58 -7.46 -17.07 6.80
CA ASP A 58 -8.93 -17.03 6.88
C ASP A 58 -9.29 -15.63 7.39
N LEU A 59 -9.69 -14.76 6.46
CA LEU A 59 -9.87 -13.34 6.70
C LEU A 59 -11.30 -12.89 6.41
N GLU A 60 -11.90 -12.24 7.38
CA GLU A 60 -13.06 -11.35 7.17
C GLU A 60 -12.54 -9.92 6.96
N ILE A 61 -12.90 -9.28 5.84
CA ILE A 61 -12.42 -7.96 5.45
C ILE A 61 -13.61 -7.04 5.19
N ILE A 62 -13.62 -5.88 5.86
CA ILE A 62 -14.54 -4.79 5.54
C ILE A 62 -13.73 -3.69 4.87
N PHE A 63 -13.82 -3.62 3.53
CA PHE A 63 -13.11 -2.62 2.75
C PHE A 63 -13.69 -1.22 2.92
N ASN A 64 -12.81 -0.23 3.00
CA ASN A 64 -13.16 1.18 2.99
C ASN A 64 -12.32 1.91 1.93
N ARG A 65 -12.90 2.96 1.31
CA ARG A 65 -12.15 3.83 0.37
C ARG A 65 -10.97 4.52 1.08
N ASN A 66 -11.19 4.97 2.30
CA ASN A 66 -10.08 5.35 3.17
C ASN A 66 -9.48 4.07 3.75
N THR A 67 -8.33 3.67 3.25
CA THR A 67 -7.68 2.40 3.58
C THR A 67 -7.39 2.25 5.06
N THR A 68 -7.10 3.33 5.79
CA THR A 68 -6.89 3.29 7.24
C THR A 68 -8.15 2.92 8.04
N LYS A 69 -9.32 2.91 7.39
CA LYS A 69 -10.61 2.48 7.96
C LYS A 69 -11.03 1.08 7.52
N THR A 70 -10.23 0.41 6.67
CA THR A 70 -10.44 -1.00 6.36
C THR A 70 -10.15 -1.83 7.61
N THR A 71 -11.01 -2.81 7.90
CA THR A 71 -10.88 -3.64 9.10
C THR A 71 -10.74 -5.11 8.71
N PHE A 72 -9.99 -5.85 9.53
CA PHE A 72 -9.70 -7.26 9.35
C PHE A 72 -10.02 -8.04 10.61
N LYS A 73 -10.52 -9.28 10.44
CA LYS A 73 -10.64 -10.28 11.49
C LYS A 73 -10.18 -11.64 10.98
N GLY A 74 -9.74 -12.52 11.86
CA GLY A 74 -9.30 -13.87 11.54
C GLY A 74 -7.78 -14.04 11.51
N LYS A 75 -7.29 -15.03 10.77
CA LYS A 75 -5.87 -15.37 10.67
C LYS A 75 -5.20 -14.57 9.55
N GLY A 76 -4.03 -13.97 9.81
CA GLY A 76 -3.29 -13.13 8.83
C GLY A 76 -3.57 -11.62 8.98
N ILE A 77 -4.21 -11.21 10.08
CA ILE A 77 -4.66 -9.82 10.28
C ILE A 77 -3.50 -8.84 10.50
N GLU A 78 -2.40 -9.26 11.12
CA GLU A 78 -1.35 -8.33 11.57
C GLU A 78 -0.64 -7.68 10.38
N ALA A 79 -0.27 -8.48 9.37
CA ALA A 79 0.33 -7.98 8.13
C ALA A 79 -0.61 -7.00 7.41
N ASN A 80 -1.90 -7.35 7.32
CA ASN A 80 -2.89 -6.53 6.61
C ASN A 80 -3.23 -5.23 7.37
N ASN A 81 -3.32 -5.27 8.69
CA ASN A 81 -3.46 -4.07 9.53
C ASN A 81 -2.25 -3.13 9.37
N TYR A 82 -1.03 -3.69 9.33
CA TYR A 82 0.17 -2.91 9.07
C TYR A 82 0.10 -2.24 7.70
N LEU A 83 -0.22 -2.98 6.63
CA LEU A 83 -0.30 -2.45 5.26
C LEU A 83 -1.31 -1.32 5.11
N CYS A 84 -2.42 -1.35 5.86
CA CYS A 84 -3.41 -0.27 5.83
C CYS A 84 -2.89 1.06 6.37
N ASN A 85 -1.90 1.02 7.28
CA ASN A 85 -1.37 2.18 7.97
C ASN A 85 0.07 2.53 7.58
N SER A 86 0.75 1.67 6.83
CA SER A 86 2.13 1.90 6.39
C SER A 86 2.22 2.96 5.29
N ALA A 87 3.40 3.51 5.10
CA ALA A 87 3.70 4.41 3.99
C ALA A 87 3.38 3.73 2.65
N LYS A 88 2.58 4.39 1.82
CA LYS A 88 2.14 3.87 0.52
C LYS A 88 2.92 4.53 -0.59
N VAL A 89 3.45 3.70 -1.49
CA VAL A 89 4.15 4.15 -2.69
C VAL A 89 3.12 4.52 -3.77
N TYR A 90 2.63 5.76 -3.77
CA TYR A 90 1.89 6.29 -4.91
C TYR A 90 2.36 7.71 -5.20
N GLY A 91 2.91 7.91 -6.40
CA GLY A 91 3.70 9.07 -6.81
C GLY A 91 3.09 10.47 -6.62
N TRP A 92 1.78 10.63 -6.43
CA TRP A 92 1.16 11.95 -6.24
C TRP A 92 1.00 12.37 -4.77
N ASP A 93 0.93 11.42 -3.84
CA ASP A 93 0.86 11.75 -2.41
C ASP A 93 2.21 12.18 -1.84
N ILE A 94 3.28 11.85 -2.55
CA ILE A 94 4.67 12.15 -2.20
C ILE A 94 4.95 13.66 -2.33
N ALA A 95 4.47 14.29 -3.40
CA ALA A 95 4.63 15.73 -3.59
C ALA A 95 3.97 16.56 -2.46
N LYS A 96 3.03 15.96 -1.72
CA LYS A 96 2.28 16.59 -0.63
C LYS A 96 2.94 16.47 0.74
N ILE A 97 4.04 15.73 0.87
CA ILE A 97 4.70 15.53 2.17
C ILE A 97 5.18 16.89 2.72
N GLY A 98 4.34 17.45 3.59
CA GLY A 98 4.67 18.65 4.37
C GLY A 98 4.76 19.93 3.59
N GLN A 99 4.12 20.03 2.43
CA GLN A 99 4.04 21.27 1.64
C GLN A 99 2.58 21.75 1.60
N GLU A 100 2.38 23.07 1.72
CA GLU A 100 1.11 23.67 1.36
C GLU A 100 0.95 23.62 -0.16
N LEU A 101 -0.21 23.20 -0.63
CA LEU A 101 -0.51 23.09 -2.05
C LEU A 101 -1.31 24.32 -2.51
N ASN A 102 -1.06 24.74 -3.75
CA ASN A 102 -1.89 25.73 -4.44
C ASN A 102 -3.19 25.07 -4.97
N GLU A 103 -4.02 25.86 -5.62
CA GLU A 103 -5.29 25.42 -6.23
C GLU A 103 -5.15 24.32 -7.30
N PHE A 104 -3.96 24.16 -7.88
CA PHE A 104 -3.65 23.11 -8.86
C PHE A 104 -3.04 21.87 -8.22
N GLY A 105 -2.94 21.80 -6.88
CA GLY A 105 -2.34 20.69 -6.16
C GLY A 105 -0.80 20.66 -6.21
N LEU A 106 -0.16 21.77 -6.61
CA LEU A 106 1.29 21.91 -6.65
C LEU A 106 1.79 22.61 -5.36
N PRO A 107 3.02 22.34 -4.93
CA PRO A 107 3.63 23.04 -3.78
C PRO A 107 3.61 24.55 -3.96
N LYS A 108 3.14 25.30 -2.94
CA LYS A 108 3.17 26.76 -2.95
C LYS A 108 4.60 27.31 -2.82
N GLU A 109 5.42 26.62 -2.06
CA GLU A 109 6.82 27.00 -1.85
C GLU A 109 7.72 25.78 -2.02
N LYS A 110 8.88 25.98 -2.62
CA LYS A 110 9.88 24.93 -2.76
C LYS A 110 10.65 24.79 -1.45
N VAL A 111 10.46 23.69 -0.75
CA VAL A 111 11.31 23.35 0.41
C VAL A 111 12.67 22.84 -0.05
N SER A 112 13.73 23.02 0.77
CA SER A 112 15.03 22.44 0.43
C SER A 112 14.99 20.92 0.45
N PHE A 113 15.90 20.28 -0.31
CA PHE A 113 15.99 18.82 -0.35
C PHE A 113 16.25 18.24 1.04
N GLU A 114 17.02 18.91 1.89
CA GLU A 114 17.31 18.45 3.25
C GLU A 114 16.04 18.35 4.09
N VAL A 115 15.17 19.36 4.02
CA VAL A 115 13.88 19.37 4.75
C VAL A 115 12.96 18.29 4.19
N TYR A 116 12.90 18.15 2.88
CA TYR A 116 12.10 17.12 2.22
C TYR A 116 12.59 15.72 2.61
N ARG A 117 13.89 15.46 2.48
CA ARG A 117 14.52 14.19 2.88
C ARG A 117 14.23 13.85 4.33
N TYR A 118 14.42 14.79 5.26
CA TYR A 118 14.14 14.56 6.67
C TYR A 118 12.71 14.08 6.93
N LYS A 119 11.74 14.67 6.23
CA LYS A 119 10.32 14.26 6.36
C LYS A 119 10.08 12.85 5.81
N VAL A 120 10.66 12.54 4.65
CA VAL A 120 10.57 11.19 4.05
C VAL A 120 11.20 10.15 4.97
N ASP A 121 12.41 10.43 5.48
CA ASP A 121 13.12 9.56 6.41
C ASP A 121 12.28 9.31 7.67
N SER A 122 11.70 10.35 8.25
CA SER A 122 10.84 10.21 9.44
C SER A 122 9.65 9.29 9.20
N ILE A 123 9.02 9.34 8.02
CA ILE A 123 7.88 8.49 7.66
C ILE A 123 8.34 7.03 7.51
N VAL A 124 9.46 6.81 6.82
CA VAL A 124 10.00 5.47 6.60
C VAL A 124 10.46 4.85 7.92
N GLU A 125 11.23 5.58 8.73
CA GLU A 125 11.69 5.09 10.04
C GLU A 125 10.52 4.74 10.97
N ALA A 126 9.47 5.59 11.01
CA ALA A 126 8.27 5.27 11.79
C ALA A 126 7.58 3.99 11.29
N SER A 127 7.56 3.74 9.98
CA SER A 127 7.00 2.50 9.41
C SER A 127 7.88 1.29 9.72
N LEU A 128 9.21 1.44 9.65
CA LEU A 128 10.17 0.38 10.02
C LEU A 128 10.06 0.03 11.51
N ASP A 129 9.90 1.02 12.37
CA ASP A 129 9.71 0.82 13.82
C ASP A 129 8.43 0.02 14.12
N VAL A 130 7.34 0.32 13.42
CA VAL A 130 6.10 -0.45 13.54
C VAL A 130 6.32 -1.88 13.04
N LEU A 131 6.94 -2.05 11.87
CA LEU A 131 7.25 -3.35 11.28
C LEU A 131 8.09 -4.23 12.21
N ALA A 132 9.09 -3.64 12.88
CA ALA A 132 9.96 -4.34 13.81
C ALA A 132 9.22 -4.93 15.04
N ARG A 133 8.13 -4.29 15.45
CA ARG A 133 7.32 -4.69 16.62
C ARG A 133 6.25 -5.74 16.31
N LEU A 134 5.97 -6.01 15.02
CA LEU A 134 5.00 -7.04 14.65
C LEU A 134 5.50 -8.43 15.11
N THR A 135 4.64 -9.24 15.68
CA THR A 135 5.01 -10.56 16.24
C THR A 135 4.44 -11.73 15.44
N ALA A 136 3.29 -11.55 14.81
CA ALA A 136 2.56 -12.61 14.09
C ALA A 136 2.67 -12.46 12.56
N VAL A 137 3.79 -11.90 12.07
CA VAL A 137 4.10 -11.83 10.64
C VAL A 137 5.26 -12.78 10.31
N THR A 138 5.28 -13.28 9.06
CA THR A 138 6.37 -14.14 8.60
C THR A 138 7.67 -13.33 8.43
N PRO A 139 8.86 -13.98 8.56
CA PRO A 139 10.14 -13.33 8.24
C PRO A 139 10.17 -12.78 6.83
N GLU A 140 9.62 -13.52 5.86
CA GLU A 140 9.51 -13.10 4.46
C GLU A 140 8.70 -11.81 4.30
N PHE A 141 7.54 -11.68 4.96
CA PHE A 141 6.77 -10.43 4.95
C PHE A 141 7.60 -9.26 5.44
N ARG A 142 8.33 -9.45 6.54
CA ARG A 142 9.17 -8.42 7.15
C ARG A 142 10.27 -7.96 6.19
N GLU A 143 10.94 -8.90 5.55
CA GLU A 143 12.00 -8.61 4.57
C GLU A 143 11.43 -7.85 3.34
N LEU A 144 10.33 -8.33 2.78
CA LEU A 144 9.66 -7.68 1.64
C LEU A 144 9.22 -6.25 1.97
N GLU A 145 8.67 -6.02 3.17
CA GLU A 145 8.25 -4.69 3.60
C GLU A 145 9.44 -3.75 3.87
N GLN A 146 10.56 -4.25 4.38
CA GLN A 146 11.79 -3.45 4.48
C GLN A 146 12.26 -3.00 3.10
N ILE A 147 12.34 -3.92 2.14
CA ILE A 147 12.72 -3.61 0.75
C ILE A 147 11.74 -2.59 0.14
N ARG A 148 10.43 -2.78 0.35
CA ARG A 148 9.40 -1.87 -0.15
C ARG A 148 9.55 -0.46 0.42
N LEU A 149 9.81 -0.32 1.71
CA LEU A 149 10.00 0.97 2.37
C LEU A 149 11.27 1.69 1.89
N GLU A 150 12.36 0.95 1.68
CA GLU A 150 13.59 1.53 1.11
C GLU A 150 13.39 1.96 -0.36
N ALA A 151 12.69 1.14 -1.16
CA ALA A 151 12.33 1.52 -2.53
C ALA A 151 11.45 2.78 -2.55
N TYR A 152 10.48 2.88 -1.62
CA TYR A 152 9.68 4.08 -1.43
C TYR A 152 10.54 5.30 -1.11
N ARG A 153 11.50 5.18 -0.17
CA ARG A 153 12.44 6.25 0.21
C ARG A 153 13.17 6.79 -1.01
N LEU A 154 13.78 5.87 -1.79
CA LEU A 154 14.55 6.24 -2.97
C LEU A 154 13.70 6.85 -4.09
N ALA A 155 12.55 6.25 -4.39
CA ALA A 155 11.62 6.77 -5.39
C ALA A 155 11.17 8.19 -5.03
N THR A 156 10.84 8.41 -3.75
CA THR A 156 10.42 9.71 -3.25
C THR A 156 11.53 10.77 -3.37
N TYR A 157 12.78 10.41 -3.12
CA TYR A 157 13.89 11.34 -3.35
C TYR A 157 14.05 11.72 -4.83
N LEU A 158 13.91 10.76 -5.73
CA LEU A 158 13.98 11.00 -7.18
C LEU A 158 12.84 11.91 -7.65
N ASP A 159 11.64 11.74 -7.11
CA ASP A 159 10.50 12.59 -7.46
C ASP A 159 10.70 14.06 -7.09
N TYR A 160 11.42 14.36 -6.00
CA TYR A 160 11.76 15.73 -5.65
C TYR A 160 12.51 16.46 -6.78
N PHE A 161 13.45 15.77 -7.42
CA PHE A 161 14.24 16.35 -8.50
C PHE A 161 13.44 16.41 -9.82
N SER A 162 12.55 15.45 -10.05
CA SER A 162 11.73 15.40 -11.27
C SER A 162 10.68 16.51 -11.30
N VAL A 163 10.00 16.76 -10.19
CA VAL A 163 8.99 17.83 -10.07
C VAL A 163 9.63 19.21 -10.06
N GLY A 164 10.85 19.34 -9.52
CA GLY A 164 11.58 20.60 -9.45
C GLY A 164 12.14 21.13 -10.78
N GLN A 165 12.10 20.32 -11.86
CA GLN A 165 12.55 20.72 -13.19
C GLN A 165 11.39 21.24 -14.07
N LEU A 166 10.13 21.12 -13.60
CA LEU A 166 8.95 21.55 -14.34
C LEU A 166 8.43 22.94 -13.91
N SER A 167 9.18 23.66 -13.07
CA SER A 167 8.83 25.00 -12.57
C SER A 167 9.82 26.07 -13.03
#